data_35abcc821cb03256bf8cd9b33bd3fd94
#
_entry.id   35abcc821cb03256bf8cd9b33bd3fd94
#
_cell.length_a   1.000
_cell.length_b   1.000
_cell.length_c   1.000
_cell.angle_alpha   90.00
_cell.angle_beta   90.00
_cell.angle_gamma   90.00
#
_symmetry.space_group_name_H-M   'P 1'
#
loop_
_entity.id
_entity.type
_entity.pdbx_description
1 polymer ?
#
loop_
_entity_poly.entity_id
_entity_poly.type
_entity_poly.pdbx_seq_one_letter_code
_entity_poly.pdbx_strand_id
1 'polypeptide(L)'
;TYDIGFQCLSSAAERNENILYICFDNEGYMNTGAQKSSSTPLYARTASTPAGKTTRKKDLTGIMAAHGVPYAATASAAHMNDMRRKIDKAKSMHGLRMLTLLIPCIPGWGLADDAGLVAARLAVESGAFPVYEIEDGERYTINVPKTRPVAEYLKIQRRYRSLDADEIEALQLEIDAGWARLERLER
;
A
#
# COMPACT_ATOMS: atom_id res chain seq x y z
N THR A 1 12.14 4.50 -2.01
CA THR A 1 11.95 3.03 -2.11
C THR A 1 11.19 2.62 -3.37
N TYR A 2 10.05 3.22 -3.68
CA TYR A 2 9.26 2.86 -4.86
C TYR A 2 9.93 3.23 -6.19
N ASP A 3 10.73 4.28 -6.21
CA ASP A 3 11.44 4.82 -7.36
C ASP A 3 12.94 4.88 -7.07
N ILE A 4 13.43 6.00 -6.53
CA ILE A 4 14.82 6.16 -6.13
C ILE A 4 15.16 5.16 -5.01
N GLY A 5 16.24 4.40 -5.17
CA GLY A 5 16.69 3.38 -4.22
C GLY A 5 16.03 1.99 -4.41
N PHE A 6 15.06 1.85 -5.33
CA PHE A 6 14.45 0.56 -5.62
C PHE A 6 15.50 -0.49 -6.05
N GLN A 7 16.45 -0.10 -6.88
CA GLN A 7 17.55 -0.98 -7.31
C GLN A 7 18.40 -1.51 -6.15
N CYS A 8 18.61 -0.70 -5.10
CA CYS A 8 19.35 -1.14 -3.92
C CYS A 8 18.57 -2.17 -3.11
N LEU A 9 17.25 -1.97 -2.97
CA LEU A 9 16.37 -2.93 -2.30
C LEU A 9 16.29 -4.25 -3.08
N SER A 10 16.12 -4.19 -4.40
CA SER A 10 16.11 -5.36 -5.28
C SER A 10 17.44 -6.15 -5.19
N SER A 11 18.57 -5.46 -5.17
CA SER A 11 19.89 -6.05 -5.01
C SER A 11 20.12 -6.68 -3.63
N ALA A 12 19.60 -6.07 -2.56
CA ALA A 12 19.63 -6.64 -1.22
C ALA A 12 18.75 -7.90 -1.11
N ALA A 13 17.61 -7.90 -1.80
CA ALA A 13 16.69 -9.04 -1.85
C ALA A 13 17.33 -10.22 -2.60
N GLU A 14 17.99 -9.97 -3.75
CA GLU A 14 18.72 -10.99 -4.51
C GLU A 14 19.80 -11.67 -3.67
N ARG A 15 20.55 -10.91 -2.87
CA ARG A 15 21.57 -11.45 -1.95
C ARG A 15 20.99 -12.03 -0.66
N ASN A 16 19.70 -11.93 -0.45
CA ASN A 16 19.00 -12.32 0.79
C ASN A 16 19.67 -11.77 2.06
N GLU A 17 20.01 -10.48 2.05
CA GLU A 17 20.65 -9.80 3.18
C GLU A 17 19.78 -9.91 4.43
N ASN A 18 20.39 -10.16 5.59
CA ASN A 18 19.63 -10.30 6.85
C ASN A 18 19.15 -8.94 7.39
N ILE A 19 18.15 -8.35 6.71
CA ILE A 19 17.62 -7.01 7.00
C ILE A 19 16.09 -7.10 7.15
N LEU A 20 15.53 -6.48 8.18
CA LEU A 20 14.12 -6.14 8.25
C LEU A 20 13.95 -4.72 7.69
N TYR A 21 13.41 -4.62 6.48
CA TYR A 21 13.15 -3.36 5.80
C TYR A 21 11.68 -2.93 5.98
N ILE A 22 11.46 -1.75 6.55
CA ILE A 22 10.12 -1.18 6.72
C ILE A 22 9.99 0.05 5.83
N CYS A 23 9.12 -0.04 4.81
CA CYS A 23 8.78 1.07 3.93
C CYS A 23 7.59 1.84 4.48
N PHE A 24 7.79 3.07 4.94
CA PHE A 24 6.71 4.00 5.26
C PHE A 24 6.11 4.56 3.97
N ASP A 25 4.93 4.05 3.60
CA ASP A 25 4.25 4.41 2.36
C ASP A 25 3.20 5.50 2.63
N ASN A 26 3.55 6.73 2.30
CA ASN A 26 2.65 7.88 2.34
C ASN A 26 2.05 8.24 0.96
N GLU A 27 2.31 7.40 -0.05
CA GLU A 27 1.74 7.46 -1.41
C GLU A 27 2.17 8.67 -2.25
N GLY A 28 3.37 9.19 -1.99
CA GLY A 28 3.94 10.28 -2.80
C GLY A 28 5.28 10.79 -2.28
N TYR A 29 5.85 11.77 -2.96
CA TYR A 29 6.96 12.59 -2.45
C TYR A 29 6.38 13.76 -1.65
N MET A 30 6.02 13.50 -0.39
CA MET A 30 5.19 14.41 0.40
C MET A 30 5.96 15.63 0.90
N ASN A 31 7.18 15.43 1.40
CA ASN A 31 7.98 16.50 2.02
C ASN A 31 8.36 17.62 1.03
N THR A 32 8.53 17.31 -0.25
CA THR A 32 8.92 18.26 -1.29
C THR A 32 7.73 18.97 -1.94
N GLY A 33 6.49 18.72 -1.49
CA GLY A 33 5.29 19.37 -1.98
C GLY A 33 4.28 18.43 -2.66
N ALA A 34 4.22 17.18 -2.20
CA ALA A 34 3.23 16.18 -2.63
C ALA A 34 3.28 15.87 -4.14
N GLN A 35 4.46 15.59 -4.69
CA GLN A 35 4.61 15.12 -6.07
C GLN A 35 4.26 13.64 -6.20
N LYS A 36 3.94 13.24 -7.43
CA LYS A 36 3.68 11.86 -7.82
C LYS A 36 4.92 10.99 -7.61
N SER A 37 4.72 9.80 -7.03
CA SER A 37 5.67 8.67 -7.07
C SER A 37 5.01 7.43 -7.67
N SER A 38 5.76 6.33 -7.81
CA SER A 38 5.16 5.03 -8.19
C SER A 38 4.23 4.47 -7.10
N SER A 39 4.32 4.95 -5.84
CA SER A 39 3.38 4.58 -4.78
C SER A 39 2.05 5.34 -4.82
N THR A 40 1.96 6.41 -5.59
CA THR A 40 0.72 7.19 -5.73
C THR A 40 -0.37 6.33 -6.38
N PRO A 41 -1.57 6.23 -5.79
CA PRO A 41 -2.67 5.45 -6.36
C PRO A 41 -3.21 6.05 -7.67
N LEU A 42 -3.91 5.20 -8.43
CA LEU A 42 -4.64 5.60 -9.63
C LEU A 42 -5.62 6.75 -9.30
N TYR A 43 -5.75 7.71 -10.19
CA TYR A 43 -6.56 8.92 -10.10
C TYR A 43 -6.20 9.91 -8.97
N ALA A 44 -5.31 9.58 -8.05
CA ALA A 44 -4.90 10.52 -7.02
C ALA A 44 -4.20 11.74 -7.63
N ARG A 45 -4.70 12.94 -7.31
CA ARG A 45 -4.10 14.21 -7.72
C ARG A 45 -2.90 14.54 -6.84
N THR A 46 -1.86 15.04 -7.47
CA THR A 46 -0.64 15.52 -6.80
C THR A 46 -0.19 16.84 -7.44
N ALA A 47 0.80 17.51 -6.85
CA ALA A 47 1.35 18.74 -7.42
C ALA A 47 1.91 18.55 -8.83
N SER A 48 2.44 17.37 -9.16
CA SER A 48 2.97 17.04 -10.49
C SER A 48 1.96 16.30 -11.40
N THR A 49 0.80 15.91 -10.89
CA THR A 49 -0.30 15.31 -11.66
C THR A 49 -1.64 15.95 -11.26
N PRO A 50 -1.88 17.21 -11.65
CA PRO A 50 -3.08 17.94 -11.25
C PRO A 50 -4.39 17.37 -11.83
N ALA A 51 -4.31 16.61 -12.94
CA ALA A 51 -5.44 15.87 -13.52
C ALA A 51 -5.64 14.47 -12.93
N GLY A 52 -4.81 14.07 -11.95
CA GLY A 52 -4.80 12.70 -11.41
C GLY A 52 -3.76 11.80 -12.08
N LYS A 53 -3.33 10.78 -11.36
CA LYS A 53 -2.40 9.78 -11.89
C LYS A 53 -3.14 8.77 -12.77
N THR A 54 -2.61 8.46 -13.95
CA THR A 54 -3.24 7.58 -14.95
C THR A 54 -2.74 6.14 -14.90
N THR A 55 -1.78 5.83 -14.02
CA THR A 55 -1.20 4.49 -13.89
C THR A 55 -1.43 3.92 -12.50
N ARG A 56 -1.47 2.58 -12.39
CA ARG A 56 -1.62 1.87 -11.12
C ARG A 56 -0.47 2.16 -10.16
N LYS A 57 -0.72 2.00 -8.87
CA LYS A 57 0.32 1.95 -7.84
C LYS A 57 1.23 0.75 -8.08
N LYS A 58 2.55 0.94 -7.92
CA LYS A 58 3.51 -0.16 -7.99
C LYS A 58 3.29 -1.11 -6.81
N ASP A 59 3.16 -2.39 -7.09
CA ASP A 59 3.06 -3.44 -6.06
C ASP A 59 4.45 -3.80 -5.53
N LEU A 60 4.95 -3.01 -4.62
CA LEU A 60 6.29 -3.21 -4.05
C LEU A 60 6.38 -4.51 -3.24
N THR A 61 5.32 -4.86 -2.50
CA THR A 61 5.26 -6.08 -1.69
C THR A 61 5.29 -7.33 -2.55
N GLY A 62 4.49 -7.37 -3.63
CA GLY A 62 4.51 -8.46 -4.60
C GLY A 62 5.83 -8.58 -5.36
N ILE A 63 6.48 -7.44 -5.67
CA ILE A 63 7.80 -7.47 -6.31
C ILE A 63 8.85 -8.08 -5.37
N MET A 64 8.81 -7.77 -4.07
CA MET A 64 9.73 -8.38 -3.10
C MET A 64 9.44 -9.87 -2.92
N ALA A 65 8.18 -10.28 -2.90
CA ALA A 65 7.80 -11.69 -2.90
C ALA A 65 8.35 -12.43 -4.13
N ALA A 66 8.30 -11.81 -5.31
CA ALA A 66 8.86 -12.37 -6.54
C ALA A 66 10.40 -12.54 -6.51
N HIS A 67 11.10 -11.87 -5.60
CA HIS A 67 12.52 -12.17 -5.31
C HIS A 67 12.72 -13.44 -4.45
N GLY A 68 11.65 -14.08 -3.99
CA GLY A 68 11.72 -15.22 -3.07
C GLY A 68 12.20 -14.84 -1.67
N VAL A 69 11.94 -13.59 -1.22
CA VAL A 69 12.27 -13.19 0.15
C VAL A 69 11.46 -14.01 1.16
N PRO A 70 12.03 -14.38 2.31
CA PRO A 70 11.34 -15.19 3.32
C PRO A 70 10.06 -14.57 3.84
N TYR A 71 9.94 -13.23 3.82
CA TYR A 71 8.74 -12.55 4.28
C TYR A 71 8.53 -11.19 3.62
N ALA A 72 7.33 -10.96 3.07
CA ALA A 72 6.87 -9.67 2.60
C ALA A 72 5.43 -9.43 3.09
N ALA A 73 5.13 -8.24 3.61
CA ALA A 73 3.79 -7.96 4.11
C ALA A 73 3.40 -6.49 3.96
N THR A 74 2.11 -6.24 3.92
CA THR A 74 1.52 -4.91 4.10
C THR A 74 1.00 -4.77 5.53
N ALA A 75 0.99 -3.58 6.09
CA ALA A 75 0.47 -3.30 7.42
C ALA A 75 -0.09 -1.88 7.51
N SER A 76 -0.92 -1.63 8.51
CA SER A 76 -1.52 -0.33 8.77
C SER A 76 -1.65 -0.06 10.27
N ALA A 77 -1.37 1.17 10.70
CA ALA A 77 -1.57 1.60 12.09
C ALA A 77 -3.05 1.53 12.53
N ALA A 78 -4.00 1.46 11.59
CA ALA A 78 -5.40 1.21 11.89
C ALA A 78 -5.69 -0.21 12.40
N HIS A 79 -4.77 -1.15 12.16
CA HIS A 79 -4.82 -2.57 12.56
C HIS A 79 -3.58 -2.93 13.38
N MET A 80 -3.43 -2.28 14.55
CA MET A 80 -2.22 -2.30 15.39
C MET A 80 -1.81 -3.72 15.82
N ASN A 81 -2.77 -4.58 16.16
CA ASN A 81 -2.47 -5.97 16.57
C ASN A 81 -1.89 -6.80 15.41
N ASP A 82 -2.44 -6.63 14.21
CA ASP A 82 -1.90 -7.26 13.00
C ASP A 82 -0.48 -6.77 12.69
N MET A 83 -0.28 -5.45 12.71
CA MET A 83 1.02 -4.84 12.49
C MET A 83 2.07 -5.36 13.49
N ARG A 84 1.74 -5.41 14.79
CA ARG A 84 2.63 -5.94 15.83
C ARG A 84 2.99 -7.40 15.55
N ARG A 85 2.01 -8.27 15.29
CA ARG A 85 2.20 -9.68 14.97
C ARG A 85 3.15 -9.86 13.78
N LYS A 86 2.97 -9.08 12.70
CA LYS A 86 3.83 -9.13 11.51
C LYS A 86 5.27 -8.69 11.79
N ILE A 87 5.45 -7.63 12.60
CA ILE A 87 6.78 -7.18 13.01
C ILE A 87 7.49 -8.26 13.84
N ASP A 88 6.79 -8.86 14.81
CA ASP A 88 7.36 -9.92 15.66
C ASP A 88 7.71 -11.16 14.83
N LYS A 89 6.83 -11.55 13.89
CA LYS A 89 7.10 -12.64 12.95
C LYS A 89 8.33 -12.33 12.07
N ALA A 90 8.39 -11.14 11.48
CA ALA A 90 9.53 -10.73 10.65
C ALA A 90 10.85 -10.73 11.44
N LYS A 91 10.85 -10.33 12.71
CA LYS A 91 12.03 -10.35 13.57
C LYS A 91 12.54 -11.77 13.86
N SER A 92 11.66 -12.77 13.89
CA SER A 92 12.05 -14.17 14.12
C SER A 92 12.59 -14.89 12.88
N MET A 93 12.45 -14.29 11.69
CA MET A 93 12.91 -14.86 10.42
C MET A 93 14.30 -14.34 10.05
N HIS A 94 15.02 -15.07 9.18
CA HIS A 94 16.34 -14.69 8.67
C HIS A 94 16.27 -14.39 7.17
N GLY A 95 17.18 -13.57 6.66
CA GLY A 95 17.20 -13.09 5.27
C GLY A 95 16.54 -11.71 5.14
N LEU A 96 16.15 -11.29 3.94
CA LEU A 96 15.47 -10.00 3.74
C LEU A 96 13.97 -10.16 4.04
N ARG A 97 13.50 -9.40 5.00
CA ARG A 97 12.06 -9.31 5.32
C ARG A 97 11.60 -7.87 5.06
N MET A 98 10.42 -7.73 4.48
CA MET A 98 9.88 -6.42 4.14
C MET A 98 8.47 -6.21 4.65
N LEU A 99 8.22 -5.04 5.23
CA LEU A 99 6.88 -4.53 5.52
C LEU A 99 6.64 -3.21 4.78
N THR A 100 5.52 -3.12 4.07
CA THR A 100 4.99 -1.86 3.54
C THR A 100 3.93 -1.35 4.50
N LEU A 101 4.23 -0.26 5.20
CA LEU A 101 3.36 0.33 6.22
C LEU A 101 2.66 1.56 5.67
N LEU A 102 1.32 1.53 5.59
CA LEU A 102 0.53 2.67 5.15
C LEU A 102 0.58 3.80 6.19
N ILE A 103 1.05 4.96 5.77
CA ILE A 103 1.14 6.18 6.59
C ILE A 103 0.41 7.33 5.87
N PRO A 104 -0.89 7.57 6.17
CA PRO A 104 -1.61 8.69 5.60
C PRO A 104 -0.92 10.03 5.86
N CYS A 105 -0.68 10.78 4.79
CA CYS A 105 -0.11 12.13 4.89
C CYS A 105 -1.24 13.17 4.93
N ILE A 106 -1.49 13.77 6.09
CA ILE A 106 -2.59 14.72 6.30
C ILE A 106 -2.62 15.82 5.22
N PRO A 107 -1.54 16.62 5.02
CA PRO A 107 -1.55 17.65 4.00
C PRO A 107 -1.51 17.09 2.57
N GLY A 108 -0.75 16.01 2.32
CA GLY A 108 -0.57 15.46 0.98
C GLY A 108 -1.83 14.79 0.42
N TRP A 109 -2.64 14.17 1.26
CA TRP A 109 -3.93 13.59 0.86
C TRP A 109 -5.08 14.61 0.98
N GLY A 110 -4.82 15.74 1.66
CA GLY A 110 -5.82 16.77 1.96
C GLY A 110 -6.90 16.27 2.89
N LEU A 111 -6.48 15.61 3.96
CA LEU A 111 -7.32 15.13 5.06
C LEU A 111 -7.60 16.25 6.07
N ALA A 112 -8.66 16.09 6.87
CA ALA A 112 -8.81 16.82 8.13
C ALA A 112 -7.74 16.36 9.14
N ASP A 113 -7.35 17.23 10.07
CA ASP A 113 -6.19 17.00 10.96
C ASP A 113 -6.33 15.73 11.83
N ASP A 114 -7.56 15.37 12.19
CA ASP A 114 -7.89 14.19 13.00
C ASP A 114 -8.26 12.94 12.16
N ALA A 115 -8.31 13.06 10.83
CA ALA A 115 -8.80 11.99 9.95
C ALA A 115 -7.75 10.94 9.55
N GLY A 116 -6.49 11.06 9.96
CA GLY A 116 -5.42 10.17 9.53
C GLY A 116 -5.68 8.69 9.81
N LEU A 117 -6.09 8.36 11.04
CA LEU A 117 -6.39 6.96 11.42
C LEU A 117 -7.66 6.44 10.75
N VAL A 118 -8.68 7.31 10.56
CA VAL A 118 -9.91 6.97 9.82
C VAL A 118 -9.57 6.67 8.36
N ALA A 119 -8.73 7.50 7.72
CA ALA A 119 -8.28 7.27 6.35
C ALA A 119 -7.51 5.96 6.19
N ALA A 120 -6.61 5.64 7.14
CA ALA A 120 -5.90 4.36 7.15
C ALA A 120 -6.84 3.16 7.26
N ARG A 121 -7.87 3.25 8.11
CA ARG A 121 -8.88 2.21 8.28
C ARG A 121 -9.73 2.03 7.03
N LEU A 122 -10.25 3.12 6.47
CA LEU A 122 -11.04 3.08 5.23
C LEU A 122 -10.24 2.56 4.03
N ALA A 123 -8.93 2.89 3.93
CA ALA A 123 -8.06 2.35 2.91
C ALA A 123 -8.00 0.81 2.96
N VAL A 124 -7.90 0.24 4.16
CA VAL A 124 -7.87 -1.22 4.36
C VAL A 124 -9.24 -1.84 4.11
N GLU A 125 -10.29 -1.32 4.76
CA GLU A 125 -11.64 -1.85 4.67
C GLU A 125 -12.25 -1.74 3.27
N SER A 126 -11.83 -0.78 2.45
CA SER A 126 -12.23 -0.66 1.04
C SER A 126 -11.42 -1.50 0.06
N GLY A 127 -10.31 -2.11 0.52
CA GLY A 127 -9.38 -2.84 -0.33
C GLY A 127 -8.45 -1.94 -1.17
N ALA A 128 -8.50 -0.62 -1.01
CA ALA A 128 -7.57 0.30 -1.66
C ALA A 128 -6.12 0.10 -1.18
N PHE A 129 -5.96 -0.39 0.05
CA PHE A 129 -4.70 -0.86 0.59
C PHE A 129 -4.92 -2.21 1.30
N PRO A 130 -4.84 -3.34 0.59
CA PRO A 130 -5.02 -4.67 1.19
C PRO A 130 -3.98 -4.94 2.28
N VAL A 131 -4.41 -5.55 3.39
CA VAL A 131 -3.54 -5.99 4.48
C VAL A 131 -3.38 -7.49 4.41
N TYR A 132 -2.21 -7.92 3.98
CA TYR A 132 -1.87 -9.33 3.73
C TYR A 132 -0.39 -9.60 4.01
N GLU A 133 -0.01 -10.85 4.04
CA GLU A 133 1.38 -11.30 4.16
C GLU A 133 1.71 -12.40 3.16
N ILE A 134 2.97 -12.50 2.80
CA ILE A 134 3.52 -13.51 1.88
C ILE A 134 4.74 -14.14 2.53
N GLU A 135 4.77 -15.45 2.62
CA GLU A 135 5.91 -16.22 3.11
C GLU A 135 6.56 -16.98 1.96
N ASP A 136 7.89 -16.96 1.93
CA ASP A 136 8.74 -17.64 0.94
C ASP A 136 8.38 -17.29 -0.52
N GLY A 137 7.80 -16.11 -0.74
CA GLY A 137 7.35 -15.65 -2.06
C GLY A 137 6.07 -16.30 -2.59
N GLU A 138 5.50 -17.28 -1.90
CA GLU A 138 4.43 -18.16 -2.41
C GLU A 138 3.17 -18.21 -1.55
N ARG A 139 3.29 -18.25 -0.23
CA ARG A 139 2.14 -18.42 0.66
C ARG A 139 1.53 -17.08 1.03
N TYR A 140 0.41 -16.78 0.41
CA TYR A 140 -0.36 -15.56 0.66
C TYR A 140 -1.39 -15.79 1.77
N THR A 141 -1.54 -14.80 2.65
CA THR A 141 -2.58 -14.78 3.69
C THR A 141 -3.19 -13.38 3.78
N ILE A 142 -4.50 -13.27 3.55
CA ILE A 142 -5.26 -12.03 3.73
C ILE A 142 -5.60 -11.89 5.22
N ASN A 143 -5.10 -10.83 5.85
CA ASN A 143 -5.26 -10.67 7.30
C ASN A 143 -6.48 -9.81 7.68
N VAL A 144 -6.94 -8.92 6.78
CA VAL A 144 -8.09 -8.05 7.01
C VAL A 144 -8.99 -8.09 5.77
N PRO A 145 -10.27 -8.48 5.92
CA PRO A 145 -11.19 -8.56 4.80
C PRO A 145 -11.62 -7.18 4.30
N LYS A 146 -11.95 -7.09 3.01
CA LYS A 146 -12.63 -5.94 2.43
C LYS A 146 -14.10 -5.95 2.82
N THR A 147 -14.60 -4.83 3.34
CA THR A 147 -15.98 -4.73 3.89
C THR A 147 -16.73 -3.47 3.47
N ARG A 148 -16.06 -2.52 2.79
CA ARG A 148 -16.62 -1.22 2.42
C ARG A 148 -16.41 -0.88 0.95
N PRO A 149 -17.28 -0.05 0.34
CA PRO A 149 -17.04 0.50 -0.98
C PRO A 149 -15.90 1.55 -0.95
N VAL A 150 -15.16 1.67 -2.05
CA VAL A 150 -14.05 2.64 -2.16
C VAL A 150 -14.51 4.09 -2.02
N ALA A 151 -15.75 4.39 -2.41
CA ALA A 151 -16.32 5.74 -2.34
C ALA A 151 -16.21 6.38 -0.93
N GLU A 152 -16.35 5.59 0.14
CA GLU A 152 -16.19 6.07 1.51
C GLU A 152 -14.74 6.52 1.80
N TYR A 153 -13.76 5.78 1.30
CA TYR A 153 -12.34 6.13 1.39
C TYR A 153 -11.99 7.38 0.58
N LEU A 154 -12.52 7.50 -0.64
CA LEU A 154 -12.23 8.63 -1.53
C LEU A 154 -12.82 9.94 -0.99
N LYS A 155 -14.03 9.90 -0.44
CA LYS A 155 -14.81 11.07 0.00
C LYS A 155 -14.08 11.95 1.01
N ILE A 156 -13.24 11.38 1.87
CA ILE A 156 -12.55 12.12 2.94
C ILE A 156 -11.24 12.76 2.49
N GLN A 157 -10.84 12.57 1.21
CA GLN A 157 -9.54 12.99 0.68
C GLN A 157 -9.70 14.03 -0.44
N ARG A 158 -9.10 15.21 -0.27
CA ARG A 158 -9.17 16.25 -1.30
C ARG A 158 -8.47 15.86 -2.62
N ARG A 159 -7.51 14.92 -2.58
CA ARG A 159 -6.82 14.46 -3.81
C ARG A 159 -7.74 13.69 -4.78
N TYR A 160 -8.96 13.31 -4.37
CA TYR A 160 -9.96 12.63 -5.19
C TYR A 160 -11.25 13.46 -5.43
N ARG A 161 -11.31 14.70 -4.95
CA ARG A 161 -12.52 15.52 -4.98
C ARG A 161 -13.09 15.85 -6.37
N SER A 162 -12.28 15.63 -7.41
CA SER A 162 -12.67 15.93 -8.80
C SER A 162 -13.11 14.69 -9.57
N LEU A 163 -13.14 13.52 -8.96
CA LEU A 163 -13.61 12.32 -9.62
C LEU A 163 -15.12 12.39 -9.83
N ASP A 164 -15.54 12.03 -11.03
CA ASP A 164 -16.95 11.82 -11.35
C ASP A 164 -17.40 10.39 -10.97
N ALA A 165 -18.67 10.09 -11.22
CA ALA A 165 -19.24 8.80 -10.86
C ALA A 165 -18.60 7.63 -11.63
N ASP A 166 -18.30 7.85 -12.91
CA ASP A 166 -17.73 6.82 -13.79
C ASP A 166 -16.28 6.50 -13.37
N GLU A 167 -15.50 7.52 -13.00
CA GLU A 167 -14.13 7.35 -12.48
C GLU A 167 -14.11 6.62 -11.12
N ILE A 168 -15.09 6.90 -10.25
CA ILE A 168 -15.24 6.21 -8.97
C ILE A 168 -15.61 4.74 -9.20
N GLU A 169 -16.53 4.45 -10.11
CA GLU A 169 -16.91 3.09 -10.49
C GLU A 169 -15.72 2.33 -11.11
N ALA A 170 -14.99 2.97 -12.03
CA ALA A 170 -13.80 2.39 -12.63
C ALA A 170 -12.73 2.05 -11.57
N LEU A 171 -12.53 2.91 -10.58
CA LEU A 171 -11.61 2.64 -9.46
C LEU A 171 -12.11 1.51 -8.57
N GLN A 172 -13.43 1.42 -8.31
CA GLN A 172 -14.02 0.30 -7.57
C GLN A 172 -13.75 -1.03 -8.29
N LEU A 173 -14.02 -1.09 -9.61
CA LEU A 173 -13.77 -2.29 -10.42
C LEU A 173 -12.30 -2.69 -10.42
N GLU A 174 -11.40 -1.73 -10.49
CA GLU A 174 -9.95 -1.96 -10.42
C GLU A 174 -9.53 -2.56 -9.07
N ILE A 175 -10.05 -2.03 -7.97
CA ILE A 175 -9.80 -2.55 -6.62
C ILE A 175 -10.38 -3.95 -6.46
N ASP A 176 -11.60 -4.19 -6.96
CA ASP A 176 -12.25 -5.50 -6.90
C ASP A 176 -11.49 -6.57 -7.70
N ALA A 177 -10.97 -6.20 -8.87
CA ALA A 177 -10.11 -7.07 -9.66
C ALA A 177 -8.80 -7.41 -8.95
N GLY A 178 -8.19 -6.41 -8.29
CA GLY A 178 -6.99 -6.59 -7.45
C GLY A 178 -7.27 -7.51 -6.26
N TRP A 179 -8.38 -7.31 -5.59
CA TRP A 179 -8.81 -8.14 -4.47
C TRP A 179 -9.06 -9.59 -4.90
N ALA A 180 -9.82 -9.81 -5.97
CA ALA A 180 -10.08 -11.15 -6.50
C ALA A 180 -8.79 -11.88 -6.96
N ARG A 181 -7.77 -11.12 -7.42
CA ARG A 181 -6.45 -11.69 -7.67
C ARG A 181 -5.79 -12.16 -6.38
N LEU A 182 -5.83 -11.35 -5.32
CA LEU A 182 -5.23 -11.68 -4.03
C LEU A 182 -5.89 -12.94 -3.41
N GLU A 183 -7.22 -13.04 -3.47
CA GLU A 183 -7.96 -14.23 -3.02
C GLU A 183 -7.59 -15.51 -3.79
N ARG A 184 -7.24 -15.39 -5.08
CA ARG A 184 -6.75 -16.55 -5.86
C ARG A 184 -5.34 -16.98 -5.45
N LEU A 185 -4.50 -16.04 -5.00
CA LEU A 185 -3.14 -16.34 -4.54
C LEU A 185 -3.11 -16.92 -3.13
N GLU A 186 -4.14 -16.66 -2.31
CA GLU A 186 -4.28 -17.24 -0.98
C GLU A 186 -4.67 -18.72 -1.00
N ARG A 187 -5.24 -19.25 -2.11
CA ARG A 187 -5.68 -20.66 -2.29
C ARG A 187 -4.53 -21.58 -2.64
#